data_aba40f1fe4a10dc476835590f9703299
#
_entry.id   aba40f1fe4a10dc476835590f9703299
#
_cell.length_a   1.000
_cell.length_b   1.000
_cell.length_c   1.000
_cell.angle_alpha   90.00
_cell.angle_beta   90.00
_cell.angle_gamma   90.00
#
_symmetry.space_group_name_H-M   'P 1'
#
loop_
_entity.id
_entity.type
_entity.pdbx_description
1 polymer ?
#
loop_
_entity_poly.entity_id
_entity_poly.type
_entity_poly.pdbx_seq_one_letter_code
_entity_poly.pdbx_strand_id
1 'polypeptide(L)'
;MALTIAPHHLEILHHHLKAAYPQEGCGLMLGTIEQGILQIHQVIPTINVWYHPEDVDRSLRDRYEIDPREMLAAMKAARLNNLEIVGIYHSHPDHPASPSECDRSLAWSSYIYLICSVNNGSVSATTAWQLDDRQQFQSVHIVVE
;
A
#
# COMPACT_ATOMS: atom_id res chain seq x y z
N MET A 1 -14.35 9.72 -3.20
CA MET A 1 -13.27 9.75 -2.19
C MET A 1 -11.97 10.16 -2.84
N ALA A 2 -11.13 10.89 -2.13
CA ALA A 2 -9.82 11.30 -2.60
C ALA A 2 -8.77 11.01 -1.53
N LEU A 3 -7.55 10.73 -1.97
CA LEU A 3 -6.39 10.57 -1.11
C LEU A 3 -5.44 11.72 -1.36
N THR A 4 -5.09 12.46 -0.31
CA THR A 4 -4.13 13.57 -0.38
C THR A 4 -2.83 13.12 0.27
N ILE A 5 -1.73 13.31 -0.45
CA ILE A 5 -0.41 12.92 0.02
C ILE A 5 0.60 14.01 -0.33
N ALA A 6 1.46 14.37 0.64
CA ALA A 6 2.51 15.35 0.38
C ALA A 6 3.61 14.77 -0.52
N PRO A 7 4.27 15.61 -1.33
CA PRO A 7 5.34 15.14 -2.21
C PRO A 7 6.44 14.36 -1.48
N HIS A 8 6.85 14.80 -0.30
CA HIS A 8 7.92 14.11 0.43
C HIS A 8 7.51 12.73 0.94
N HIS A 9 6.23 12.54 1.29
CA HIS A 9 5.72 11.22 1.66
C HIS A 9 5.68 10.28 0.46
N LEU A 10 5.28 10.80 -0.69
CA LEU A 10 5.27 10.03 -1.93
C LEU A 10 6.68 9.61 -2.34
N GLU A 11 7.67 10.49 -2.15
CA GLU A 11 9.07 10.18 -2.42
C GLU A 11 9.60 9.06 -1.52
N ILE A 12 9.26 9.08 -0.22
CA ILE A 12 9.65 8.01 0.72
C ILE A 12 9.10 6.67 0.25
N LEU A 13 7.84 6.66 -0.12
CA LEU A 13 7.13 5.48 -0.58
C LEU A 13 7.74 4.95 -1.90
N HIS A 14 7.96 5.82 -2.87
CA HIS A 14 8.58 5.45 -4.14
C HIS A 14 10.00 4.93 -3.96
N HIS A 15 10.80 5.59 -3.12
CA HIS A 15 12.17 5.17 -2.85
C HIS A 15 12.22 3.77 -2.25
N HIS A 16 11.34 3.51 -1.27
CA HIS A 16 11.24 2.19 -0.64
C HIS A 16 10.89 1.11 -1.66
N LEU A 17 9.89 1.36 -2.52
CA LEU A 17 9.43 0.37 -3.49
C LEU A 17 10.46 0.12 -4.59
N LYS A 18 11.19 1.14 -5.01
CA LYS A 18 12.30 0.96 -5.97
C LYS A 18 13.43 0.14 -5.35
N ALA A 19 13.73 0.36 -4.08
CA ALA A 19 14.78 -0.39 -3.38
C ALA A 19 14.40 -1.86 -3.20
N ALA A 20 13.12 -2.18 -3.09
CA ALA A 20 12.64 -3.56 -2.97
C ALA A 20 12.72 -4.34 -4.29
N TYR A 21 12.65 -3.64 -5.42
CA TYR A 21 12.67 -4.28 -6.74
C TYR A 21 13.86 -5.25 -6.86
N PRO A 22 13.72 -6.46 -7.39
CA PRO A 22 12.57 -7.01 -8.15
C PRO A 22 11.49 -7.69 -7.30
N GLN A 23 11.52 -7.53 -6.00
CA GLN A 23 10.49 -8.05 -5.10
C GLN A 23 9.40 -7.01 -4.88
N GLU A 24 8.19 -7.45 -4.48
CA GLU A 24 7.16 -6.55 -4.01
C GLU A 24 7.61 -5.92 -2.70
N GLY A 25 7.61 -4.59 -2.66
CA GLY A 25 7.73 -3.84 -1.44
C GLY A 25 6.35 -3.56 -0.86
N CYS A 26 6.26 -3.27 0.42
CA CYS A 26 4.99 -2.97 1.08
C CYS A 26 5.21 -2.09 2.31
N GLY A 27 4.17 -1.39 2.71
CA GLY A 27 4.21 -0.54 3.87
C GLY A 27 2.84 -0.01 4.26
N LEU A 28 2.83 0.84 5.27
CA LEU A 28 1.62 1.36 5.88
C LEU A 28 1.54 2.87 5.70
N MET A 29 0.31 3.37 5.63
CA MET A 29 0.03 4.80 5.57
C MET A 29 -0.84 5.17 6.77
N LEU A 30 -0.37 6.15 7.56
CA LEU A 30 -1.11 6.68 8.69
C LEU A 30 -1.68 8.04 8.31
N GLY A 31 -2.88 8.33 8.78
CA GLY A 31 -3.50 9.60 8.48
C GLY A 31 -4.85 9.78 9.13
N THR A 32 -5.64 10.68 8.55
CA THR A 32 -6.99 11.00 8.98
C THR A 32 -7.96 10.86 7.82
N ILE A 33 -9.22 10.62 8.17
CA ILE A 33 -10.32 10.59 7.20
C ILE A 33 -11.34 11.64 7.64
N GLU A 34 -11.58 12.63 6.78
CA GLU A 34 -12.57 13.68 7.05
C GLU A 34 -13.32 14.02 5.78
N GLN A 35 -14.66 13.92 5.82
CA GLN A 35 -15.54 14.31 4.72
C GLN A 35 -15.16 13.68 3.38
N GLY A 36 -14.80 12.39 3.40
CA GLY A 36 -14.42 11.66 2.18
C GLY A 36 -13.02 11.91 1.69
N ILE A 37 -12.22 12.69 2.44
CA ILE A 37 -10.82 12.96 2.10
C ILE A 37 -9.92 12.22 3.06
N LEU A 38 -9.02 11.42 2.50
CA LEU A 38 -8.01 10.70 3.23
C LEU A 38 -6.72 11.51 3.18
N GLN A 39 -6.26 12.01 4.32
CA GLN A 39 -5.04 12.78 4.40
C GLN A 39 -3.92 11.91 4.96
N ILE A 40 -2.86 11.70 4.19
CA ILE A 40 -1.68 10.96 4.64
C ILE A 40 -0.79 11.87 5.47
N HIS A 41 -0.44 11.44 6.68
CA HIS A 41 0.44 12.18 7.59
C HIS A 41 1.76 11.46 7.81
N GLN A 42 1.83 10.17 7.57
CA GLN A 42 3.05 9.39 7.77
C GLN A 42 3.04 8.14 6.89
N VAL A 43 4.20 7.83 6.33
CA VAL A 43 4.44 6.59 5.57
C VAL A 43 5.40 5.74 6.40
N ILE A 44 5.03 4.47 6.60
CA ILE A 44 5.86 3.52 7.37
C ILE A 44 6.28 2.39 6.44
N PRO A 45 7.53 2.40 5.94
CA PRO A 45 8.07 1.25 5.20
C PRO A 45 8.15 0.03 6.09
N THR A 46 7.77 -1.12 5.55
CA THR A 46 7.84 -2.41 6.25
C THR A 46 8.64 -3.41 5.42
N ILE A 47 8.94 -4.56 6.00
CA ILE A 47 9.61 -5.64 5.31
C ILE A 47 8.55 -6.60 4.79
N ASN A 48 8.70 -7.06 3.54
CA ASN A 48 7.84 -8.11 3.01
C ASN A 48 8.25 -9.44 3.63
N VAL A 49 7.40 -9.96 4.52
CA VAL A 49 7.67 -11.20 5.27
C VAL A 49 6.94 -12.42 4.69
N TRP A 50 6.40 -12.28 3.47
CA TRP A 50 5.66 -13.38 2.85
C TRP A 50 6.53 -14.63 2.75
N TYR A 51 6.01 -15.74 3.26
CA TYR A 51 6.70 -17.03 3.24
C TYR A 51 5.68 -18.15 3.26
N HIS A 52 5.43 -18.74 2.09
CA HIS A 52 4.51 -19.86 1.90
C HIS A 52 5.18 -20.87 0.98
N PRO A 53 6.09 -21.72 1.50
CA PRO A 53 6.88 -22.64 0.66
C PRO A 53 6.04 -23.68 -0.07
N GLU A 54 4.81 -23.95 0.39
CA GLU A 54 3.87 -24.83 -0.27
C GLU A 54 3.34 -24.23 -1.59
N ASP A 55 3.39 -22.93 -1.75
CA ASP A 55 2.94 -22.23 -2.95
C ASP A 55 4.13 -22.04 -3.89
N VAL A 56 4.50 -23.14 -4.56
CA VAL A 56 5.76 -23.21 -5.33
C VAL A 56 5.79 -22.29 -6.56
N ASP A 57 4.63 -21.82 -7.03
CA ASP A 57 4.54 -20.95 -8.21
C ASP A 57 4.58 -19.46 -7.85
N ARG A 58 4.70 -19.14 -6.56
CA ARG A 58 4.65 -17.76 -6.07
C ARG A 58 5.90 -17.44 -5.26
N SER A 59 6.23 -16.15 -5.21
CA SER A 59 7.41 -15.68 -4.52
C SER A 59 7.22 -14.24 -4.04
N LEU A 60 8.25 -13.68 -3.41
CA LEU A 60 8.27 -12.27 -3.03
C LEU A 60 8.17 -11.31 -4.22
N ARG A 61 8.28 -11.80 -5.45
CA ARG A 61 8.12 -10.98 -6.65
C ARG A 61 6.66 -10.70 -6.99
N ASP A 62 5.73 -11.52 -6.51
CA ASP A 62 4.30 -11.37 -6.82
C ASP A 62 3.39 -11.54 -5.60
N ARG A 63 3.97 -11.62 -4.42
CA ARG A 63 3.25 -11.73 -3.15
C ARG A 63 3.91 -10.87 -2.09
N TYR A 64 3.10 -10.32 -1.18
CA TYR A 64 3.60 -9.60 -0.01
C TYR A 64 2.76 -9.90 1.21
N GLU A 65 3.38 -9.69 2.36
CA GLU A 65 2.71 -9.77 3.65
C GLU A 65 3.41 -8.82 4.62
N ILE A 66 2.63 -8.06 5.38
CA ILE A 66 3.15 -7.19 6.43
C ILE A 66 3.14 -7.97 7.75
N ASP A 67 4.26 -7.95 8.48
CA ASP A 67 4.35 -8.61 9.78
C ASP A 67 3.27 -8.05 10.72
N PRO A 68 2.43 -8.91 11.33
CA PRO A 68 1.41 -8.46 12.29
C PRO A 68 1.97 -7.62 13.44
N ARG A 69 3.22 -7.84 13.82
CA ARG A 69 3.87 -7.05 14.89
C ARG A 69 4.15 -5.62 14.43
N GLU A 70 4.53 -5.42 13.18
CA GLU A 70 4.70 -4.09 12.61
C GLU A 70 3.36 -3.38 12.49
N MET A 71 2.31 -4.13 12.09
CA MET A 71 0.95 -3.61 12.02
C MET A 71 0.49 -3.10 13.39
N LEU A 72 0.69 -3.91 14.44
CA LEU A 72 0.30 -3.54 15.81
C LEU A 72 1.08 -2.33 16.30
N ALA A 73 2.39 -2.27 16.05
CA ALA A 73 3.23 -1.13 16.43
C ALA A 73 2.76 0.15 15.74
N ALA A 74 2.40 0.06 14.47
CA ALA A 74 1.88 1.20 13.71
C ALA A 74 0.52 1.68 14.25
N MET A 75 -0.36 0.75 14.63
CA MET A 75 -1.65 1.10 15.25
C MET A 75 -1.45 1.87 16.55
N LYS A 76 -0.51 1.45 17.38
CA LYS A 76 -0.19 2.13 18.64
C LYS A 76 0.40 3.51 18.39
N ALA A 77 1.35 3.62 17.45
CA ALA A 77 1.97 4.90 17.10
C ALA A 77 0.95 5.88 16.54
N ALA A 78 0.06 5.40 15.68
CA ALA A 78 -1.00 6.21 15.11
C ALA A 78 -1.90 6.79 16.22
N ARG A 79 -2.33 5.95 17.15
CA ARG A 79 -3.21 6.36 18.25
C ARG A 79 -2.57 7.45 19.11
N LEU A 80 -1.26 7.37 19.37
CA LEU A 80 -0.55 8.37 20.15
C LEU A 80 -0.51 9.74 19.47
N ASN A 81 -0.68 9.78 18.16
CA ASN A 81 -0.65 11.01 17.37
C ASN A 81 -2.04 11.40 16.82
N ASN A 82 -3.10 10.80 17.35
CA ASN A 82 -4.48 11.02 16.89
C ASN A 82 -4.67 10.71 15.41
N LEU A 83 -3.96 9.70 14.93
CA LEU A 83 -4.03 9.18 13.58
C LEU A 83 -4.57 7.75 13.60
N GLU A 84 -4.81 7.20 12.42
CA GLU A 84 -5.16 5.79 12.26
C GLU A 84 -4.42 5.22 11.05
N ILE A 85 -4.32 3.91 10.93
CA ILE A 85 -3.87 3.29 9.70
C ILE A 85 -4.99 3.48 8.69
N VAL A 86 -4.73 4.22 7.63
CA VAL A 86 -5.73 4.52 6.60
C VAL A 86 -5.53 3.69 5.34
N GLY A 87 -4.37 3.08 5.18
CA GLY A 87 -4.12 2.28 4.00
C GLY A 87 -2.80 1.52 4.03
N ILE A 88 -2.66 0.73 2.99
CA ILE A 88 -1.49 -0.11 2.74
C ILE A 88 -1.00 0.23 1.34
N TYR A 89 0.32 0.30 1.14
CA TYR A 89 0.89 0.44 -0.18
C TYR A 89 1.76 -0.76 -0.52
N HIS A 90 1.84 -1.08 -1.80
CA HIS A 90 2.75 -2.11 -2.29
C HIS A 90 3.11 -1.86 -3.75
N SER A 91 4.08 -2.61 -4.25
CA SER A 91 4.52 -2.50 -5.64
C SER A 91 4.17 -3.74 -6.43
N HIS A 92 3.99 -3.54 -7.75
CA HIS A 92 3.89 -4.61 -8.74
C HIS A 92 5.15 -4.54 -9.61
N PRO A 93 6.19 -5.37 -9.32
CA PRO A 93 7.40 -5.39 -10.15
C PRO A 93 7.08 -5.87 -11.57
N ASP A 94 7.37 -5.04 -12.56
CA ASP A 94 7.21 -5.32 -13.99
C ASP A 94 5.77 -5.67 -14.41
N HIS A 95 4.77 -5.22 -13.62
CA HIS A 95 3.35 -5.40 -13.91
C HIS A 95 2.59 -4.09 -13.72
N PRO A 96 1.42 -3.93 -14.35
CA PRO A 96 0.62 -2.71 -14.19
C PRO A 96 0.16 -2.47 -12.75
N ALA A 97 -0.10 -1.21 -12.42
CA ALA A 97 -0.58 -0.79 -11.10
C ALA A 97 -2.09 -1.02 -10.94
N SER A 98 -2.56 -2.20 -11.32
CA SER A 98 -3.95 -2.64 -11.17
C SER A 98 -4.04 -3.75 -10.15
N PRO A 99 -5.05 -3.75 -9.26
CA PRO A 99 -5.16 -4.80 -8.24
C PRO A 99 -5.25 -6.19 -8.87
N SER A 100 -4.49 -7.13 -8.32
CA SER A 100 -4.59 -8.53 -8.70
C SER A 100 -5.77 -9.19 -7.99
N GLU A 101 -6.12 -10.40 -8.40
CA GLU A 101 -7.15 -11.18 -7.70
C GLU A 101 -6.69 -11.50 -6.27
N CYS A 102 -5.40 -11.74 -6.06
CA CYS A 102 -4.83 -11.94 -4.73
C CYS A 102 -4.98 -10.67 -3.88
N ASP A 103 -4.67 -9.49 -4.45
CA ASP A 103 -4.88 -8.22 -3.77
C ASP A 103 -6.32 -8.08 -3.31
N ARG A 104 -7.27 -8.38 -4.20
CA ARG A 104 -8.70 -8.26 -3.91
C ARG A 104 -9.14 -9.24 -2.82
N SER A 105 -8.69 -10.48 -2.87
CA SER A 105 -9.13 -11.53 -1.92
C SER A 105 -8.63 -11.28 -0.50
N LEU A 106 -7.51 -10.56 -0.34
CA LEU A 106 -6.90 -10.28 0.95
C LEU A 106 -7.20 -8.87 1.47
N ALA A 107 -7.87 -8.03 0.69
CA ALA A 107 -8.09 -6.64 1.03
C ALA A 107 -9.13 -6.44 2.12
N TRP A 108 -8.92 -5.39 2.91
CA TRP A 108 -9.88 -4.92 3.92
C TRP A 108 -10.61 -3.69 3.38
N SER A 109 -11.92 -3.67 3.49
CA SER A 109 -12.75 -2.57 2.95
C SER A 109 -12.50 -1.22 3.63
N SER A 110 -11.94 -1.23 4.84
CA SER A 110 -11.64 -0.02 5.60
C SER A 110 -10.35 0.68 5.15
N TYR A 111 -9.52 0.02 4.33
CA TYR A 111 -8.23 0.57 3.91
C TYR A 111 -8.24 1.01 2.44
N ILE A 112 -7.47 2.05 2.15
CA ILE A 112 -7.09 2.40 0.78
C ILE A 112 -5.84 1.59 0.43
N TYR A 113 -5.79 1.08 -0.79
CA TYR A 113 -4.63 0.35 -1.31
C TYR A 113 -3.98 1.18 -2.39
N LEU A 114 -2.73 1.60 -2.14
CA LEU A 114 -1.94 2.34 -3.10
C LEU A 114 -0.96 1.38 -3.76
N ILE A 115 -0.99 1.31 -5.08
CA ILE A 115 -0.18 0.38 -5.87
C ILE A 115 0.74 1.17 -6.79
N CYS A 116 2.03 0.84 -6.76
CA CYS A 116 3.01 1.41 -7.68
C CYS A 116 3.51 0.32 -8.63
N SER A 117 3.45 0.60 -9.91
CA SER A 117 4.12 -0.22 -10.92
C SER A 117 5.59 0.17 -10.95
N VAL A 118 6.48 -0.78 -10.67
CA VAL A 118 7.93 -0.57 -10.71
C VAL A 118 8.49 -1.41 -11.84
N ASN A 119 8.72 -0.77 -12.99
CA ASN A 119 9.18 -1.44 -14.19
C ASN A 119 10.68 -1.22 -14.35
N ASN A 120 11.43 -2.33 -14.36
CA ASN A 120 12.87 -2.29 -14.54
C ASN A 120 13.54 -1.33 -13.53
N GLY A 121 13.01 -1.29 -12.31
CA GLY A 121 13.54 -0.46 -11.23
C GLY A 121 13.06 0.99 -11.18
N SER A 122 12.15 1.40 -12.08
CA SER A 122 11.61 2.76 -12.12
C SER A 122 10.09 2.75 -11.91
N VAL A 123 9.59 3.69 -11.11
CA VAL A 123 8.14 3.85 -10.90
C VAL A 123 7.52 4.43 -12.16
N SER A 124 6.58 3.68 -12.78
CA SER A 124 5.90 4.10 -14.00
C SER A 124 4.45 4.53 -13.77
N ALA A 125 3.83 4.10 -12.66
CA ALA A 125 2.46 4.47 -12.33
C ALA A 125 2.21 4.32 -10.84
N THR A 126 1.34 5.17 -10.30
CA THR A 126 0.89 5.13 -8.90
C THR A 126 -0.62 5.29 -8.90
N THR A 127 -1.33 4.32 -8.34
CA THR A 127 -2.80 4.28 -8.31
C THR A 127 -3.29 3.99 -6.91
N ALA A 128 -4.53 4.36 -6.62
CA ALA A 128 -5.16 4.10 -5.33
C ALA A 128 -6.53 3.46 -5.53
N TRP A 129 -6.89 2.56 -4.62
CA TRP A 129 -8.07 1.70 -4.76
C TRP A 129 -8.73 1.46 -3.41
N GLN A 130 -10.03 1.26 -3.42
CA GLN A 130 -10.80 0.86 -2.24
C GLN A 130 -11.87 -0.15 -2.64
N LEU A 131 -12.08 -1.18 -1.81
CA LEU A 131 -13.18 -2.13 -2.04
C LEU A 131 -14.52 -1.46 -1.79
N ASP A 132 -15.47 -1.72 -2.68
CA ASP A 132 -16.86 -1.35 -2.48
C ASP A 132 -17.63 -2.44 -1.72
N ASP A 133 -18.94 -2.26 -1.55
CA ASP A 133 -19.81 -3.20 -0.82
C ASP A 133 -19.92 -4.57 -1.52
N ARG A 134 -19.53 -4.65 -2.79
CA ARG A 134 -19.55 -5.88 -3.58
C ARG A 134 -18.19 -6.54 -3.68
N GLN A 135 -17.23 -6.11 -2.85
CA GLN A 135 -15.86 -6.62 -2.85
C GLN A 135 -15.14 -6.41 -4.19
N GLN A 136 -15.47 -5.29 -4.87
CA GLN A 136 -14.81 -4.88 -6.10
C GLN A 136 -14.03 -3.60 -5.84
N PHE A 137 -12.81 -3.52 -6.36
CA PHE A 137 -11.99 -2.31 -6.23
C PHE A 137 -12.53 -1.18 -7.11
N GLN A 138 -12.65 -0.01 -6.50
CA GLN A 138 -12.95 1.25 -7.19
C GLN A 138 -11.72 2.14 -7.08
N SER A 139 -11.40 2.85 -8.16
CA SER A 139 -10.26 3.76 -8.14
C SER A 139 -10.54 4.96 -7.23
N VAL A 140 -9.48 5.43 -6.58
CA VAL A 140 -9.51 6.59 -5.69
C VAL A 140 -8.59 7.65 -6.30
N HIS A 141 -9.08 8.90 -6.38
CA HIS A 141 -8.28 9.99 -6.93
C HIS A 141 -7.14 10.35 -5.97
N ILE A 142 -5.93 10.48 -6.49
CA ILE A 142 -4.75 10.88 -5.72
C ILE A 142 -4.47 12.35 -5.98
N VAL A 143 -4.39 13.13 -4.89
CA VAL A 143 -4.01 14.54 -4.93
C VAL A 143 -2.65 14.68 -4.25
N VAL A 144 -1.66 15.17 -4.98
CA VAL A 144 -0.31 15.40 -4.45
C VAL A 144 -0.16 16.89 -4.14
N GLU A 145 -0.07 17.21 -2.86
CA GLU A 145 0.07 18.62 -2.46
C GLU A 145 0.74 18.80 -1.08
#